data_365f45959019fb403e1758f8be31cb6c
#
_entry.id   365f45959019fb403e1758f8be31cb6c
#
_cell.length_a   1.000
_cell.length_b   1.000
_cell.length_c   1.000
_cell.angle_alpha   90.00
_cell.angle_beta   90.00
_cell.angle_gamma   90.00
#
_symmetry.space_group_name_H-M   'P 1'
#
loop_
_entity.id
_entity.type
_entity.pdbx_description
1 polymer ?
#
loop_
_entity_poly.entity_id
_entity_poly.type
_entity_poly.pdbx_seq_one_letter_code
_entity_poly.pdbx_strand_id
1 'polypeptide(L)'
;TLWEIAEDPDAFMARKAALLRMFLICLVMSLLRHNAVFAVLPAVLAVVVLCRGARKKAAALCAVTMLFCFGMPRCLQYATHAKALLSSELMSVPCQQLMRTAARVDELTEEEYDEIAAWFSGAIHRYRPSYADPAKGGNFDLARYTAHPEEYWSLWKKYAKRYPRVYIEAFFANCMGIWYPDDTTHAHTMDTEEWDNVYLKTGNIVPE
;
A
#
# COMPACT_ATOMS: atom_id res chain seq x y z
N THR A 1 -3.46 -23.21 -0.10
CA THR A 1 -3.51 -23.21 1.39
C THR A 1 -4.86 -22.73 1.92
N LEU A 2 -5.38 -21.55 1.51
CA LEU A 2 -6.73 -21.09 1.91
C LEU A 2 -7.84 -22.02 1.41
N TRP A 3 -7.70 -22.55 0.21
CA TRP A 3 -8.60 -23.55 -0.36
C TRP A 3 -8.64 -24.83 0.51
N GLU A 4 -7.48 -25.39 0.88
CA GLU A 4 -7.39 -26.56 1.74
C GLU A 4 -8.03 -26.34 3.13
N ILE A 5 -7.94 -25.10 3.66
CA ILE A 5 -8.59 -24.72 4.92
C ILE A 5 -10.11 -24.65 4.75
N ALA A 6 -10.58 -24.18 3.61
CA ALA A 6 -12.01 -24.08 3.31
C ALA A 6 -12.67 -25.46 3.08
N GLU A 7 -11.94 -26.38 2.46
CA GLU A 7 -12.42 -27.75 2.20
C GLU A 7 -12.51 -28.59 3.48
N ASP A 8 -11.43 -28.67 4.25
CA ASP A 8 -11.38 -29.47 5.49
C ASP A 8 -10.45 -28.80 6.51
N PRO A 9 -10.99 -27.89 7.36
CA PRO A 9 -10.23 -27.18 8.36
C PRO A 9 -9.55 -28.10 9.39
N ASP A 10 -10.20 -29.18 9.77
CA ASP A 10 -9.69 -30.08 10.82
C ASP A 10 -8.56 -30.97 10.28
N ALA A 11 -8.68 -31.48 9.06
CA ALA A 11 -7.59 -32.18 8.39
C ALA A 11 -6.41 -31.25 8.09
N PHE A 12 -6.65 -29.97 7.75
CA PHE A 12 -5.58 -29.00 7.62
C PHE A 12 -4.82 -28.80 8.94
N MET A 13 -5.54 -28.61 10.05
CA MET A 13 -4.95 -28.43 11.39
C MET A 13 -4.23 -29.66 11.93
N ALA A 14 -4.50 -30.84 11.42
CA ALA A 14 -3.80 -32.07 11.76
C ALA A 14 -2.45 -32.23 11.03
N ARG A 15 -2.29 -31.61 9.87
CA ARG A 15 -1.10 -31.76 9.00
C ARG A 15 -0.02 -30.72 9.34
N LYS A 16 1.02 -31.13 10.10
CA LYS A 16 2.15 -30.29 10.49
C LYS A 16 2.82 -29.58 9.28
N ALA A 17 2.98 -30.29 8.16
CA ALA A 17 3.57 -29.74 6.94
C ALA A 17 2.71 -28.62 6.33
N ALA A 18 1.38 -28.73 6.40
CA ALA A 18 0.48 -27.68 5.91
C ALA A 18 0.56 -26.40 6.77
N LEU A 19 0.64 -26.59 8.10
CA LEU A 19 0.83 -25.48 9.05
C LEU A 19 2.17 -24.76 8.83
N LEU A 20 3.25 -25.53 8.69
CA LEU A 20 4.58 -24.97 8.40
C LEU A 20 4.59 -24.23 7.05
N ARG A 21 4.00 -24.79 6.02
CA ARG A 21 3.89 -24.14 4.69
C ARG A 21 3.14 -22.81 4.80
N MET A 22 2.01 -22.79 5.49
CA MET A 22 1.24 -21.55 5.70
C MET A 22 2.08 -20.51 6.44
N PHE A 23 2.73 -20.89 7.51
CA PHE A 23 3.61 -20.02 8.29
C PHE A 23 4.73 -19.44 7.42
N LEU A 24 5.44 -20.28 6.65
CA LEU A 24 6.53 -19.84 5.79
C LEU A 24 6.07 -18.91 4.67
N ILE A 25 4.91 -19.18 4.06
CA ILE A 25 4.34 -18.28 3.03
C ILE A 25 4.05 -16.91 3.64
N CYS A 26 3.37 -16.84 4.79
CA CYS A 26 3.08 -15.59 5.47
C CYS A 26 4.35 -14.84 5.85
N LEU A 27 5.35 -15.54 6.37
CA LEU A 27 6.63 -14.96 6.75
C LEU A 27 7.38 -14.38 5.53
N VAL A 28 7.52 -15.16 4.45
CA VAL A 28 8.18 -14.70 3.23
C VAL A 28 7.47 -13.50 2.63
N MET A 29 6.13 -13.53 2.56
CA MET A 29 5.35 -12.37 2.10
C MET A 29 5.64 -11.12 2.94
N SER A 30 5.69 -11.25 4.27
CA SER A 30 5.95 -10.13 5.18
C SER A 30 7.39 -9.61 5.10
N LEU A 31 8.36 -10.47 4.77
CA LEU A 31 9.75 -10.08 4.55
C LEU A 31 9.96 -9.37 3.21
N LEU A 32 9.26 -9.83 2.16
CA LEU A 32 9.37 -9.24 0.84
C LEU A 32 8.62 -7.91 0.72
N ARG A 33 7.52 -7.76 1.45
CA ARG A 33 6.67 -6.58 1.32
C ARG A 33 6.04 -6.20 2.68
N HIS A 34 6.43 -5.06 3.21
CA HIS A 34 5.93 -4.59 4.51
C HIS A 34 4.39 -4.43 4.55
N ASN A 35 3.75 -4.13 3.41
CA ASN A 35 2.30 -4.05 3.30
C ASN A 35 1.61 -5.43 3.26
N ALA A 36 2.34 -6.53 3.13
CA ALA A 36 1.77 -7.87 3.11
C ALA A 36 1.02 -8.21 4.40
N VAL A 37 1.32 -7.54 5.51
CA VAL A 37 0.61 -7.68 6.77
C VAL A 37 -0.89 -7.44 6.65
N PHE A 38 -1.32 -6.51 5.78
CA PHE A 38 -2.73 -6.24 5.51
C PHE A 38 -3.43 -7.38 4.78
N ALA A 39 -2.69 -8.24 4.06
CA ALA A 39 -3.22 -9.46 3.45
C ALA A 39 -3.10 -10.66 4.40
N VAL A 40 -2.02 -10.75 5.15
CA VAL A 40 -1.77 -11.84 6.11
C VAL A 40 -2.76 -11.81 7.26
N LEU A 41 -3.07 -10.62 7.81
CA LEU A 41 -3.99 -10.48 8.95
C LEU A 41 -5.37 -11.08 8.68
N PRO A 42 -6.12 -10.69 7.62
CA PRO A 42 -7.41 -11.29 7.34
C PRO A 42 -7.32 -12.78 6.99
N ALA A 43 -6.25 -13.23 6.32
CA ALA A 43 -6.04 -14.66 6.03
C ALA A 43 -5.88 -15.47 7.31
N VAL A 44 -5.10 -14.98 8.25
CA VAL A 44 -4.86 -15.60 9.55
C VAL A 44 -6.15 -15.61 10.41
N LEU A 45 -6.91 -14.53 10.41
CA LEU A 45 -8.20 -14.46 11.10
C LEU A 45 -9.21 -15.45 10.50
N ALA A 46 -9.23 -15.61 9.17
CA ALA A 46 -10.08 -16.59 8.50
C ALA A 46 -9.79 -18.03 8.99
N VAL A 47 -8.51 -18.39 9.22
CA VAL A 47 -8.13 -19.68 9.79
C VAL A 47 -8.77 -19.91 11.16
N VAL A 48 -8.75 -18.90 12.05
CA VAL A 48 -9.36 -19.01 13.39
C VAL A 48 -10.88 -19.16 13.31
N VAL A 49 -11.51 -18.49 12.35
CA VAL A 49 -12.97 -18.55 12.16
C VAL A 49 -13.40 -19.89 11.58
N LEU A 50 -12.66 -20.41 10.60
CA LEU A 50 -13.00 -21.65 9.90
C LEU A 50 -12.67 -22.89 10.74
N CYS A 51 -11.54 -22.93 11.46
CA CYS A 51 -11.11 -24.06 12.25
C CYS A 51 -11.80 -24.14 13.62
N ARG A 52 -13.13 -24.31 13.64
CA ARG A 52 -13.93 -24.28 14.87
C ARG A 52 -13.57 -25.38 15.84
N GLY A 53 -13.29 -26.62 15.39
CA GLY A 53 -12.90 -27.76 16.20
C GLY A 53 -11.52 -27.62 16.86
N ALA A 54 -10.60 -26.90 16.23
CA ALA A 54 -9.23 -26.65 16.67
C ALA A 54 -8.92 -25.22 17.00
N ARG A 55 -9.93 -24.39 17.35
CA ARG A 55 -9.83 -22.92 17.48
C ARG A 55 -8.66 -22.45 18.34
N LYS A 56 -8.39 -23.10 19.48
CA LYS A 56 -7.25 -22.73 20.35
C LYS A 56 -5.91 -22.94 19.66
N LYS A 57 -5.74 -24.06 18.92
CA LYS A 57 -4.53 -24.32 18.14
C LYS A 57 -4.40 -23.34 16.98
N ALA A 58 -5.50 -23.07 16.28
CA ALA A 58 -5.54 -22.09 15.20
C ALA A 58 -5.15 -20.69 15.71
N ALA A 59 -5.72 -20.24 16.83
CA ALA A 59 -5.39 -18.95 17.44
C ALA A 59 -3.93 -18.87 17.87
N ALA A 60 -3.37 -19.92 18.47
CA ALA A 60 -1.97 -19.97 18.86
C ALA A 60 -1.04 -19.90 17.62
N LEU A 61 -1.34 -20.68 16.57
CA LEU A 61 -0.59 -20.63 15.31
C LEU A 61 -0.65 -19.22 14.70
N CYS A 62 -1.83 -18.62 14.69
CA CYS A 62 -2.03 -17.27 14.17
C CYS A 62 -1.25 -16.24 14.97
N ALA A 63 -1.28 -16.32 16.31
CA ALA A 63 -0.51 -15.41 17.17
C ALA A 63 1.01 -15.54 16.92
N VAL A 64 1.52 -16.76 16.81
CA VAL A 64 2.93 -17.01 16.48
C VAL A 64 3.26 -16.46 15.08
N THR A 65 2.42 -16.75 14.08
CA THR A 65 2.64 -16.25 12.72
C THR A 65 2.70 -14.73 12.70
N MET A 66 1.76 -14.05 13.36
CA MET A 66 1.74 -12.59 13.43
C MET A 66 2.95 -12.04 14.18
N LEU A 67 3.35 -12.65 15.29
CA LEU A 67 4.55 -12.26 16.03
C LEU A 67 5.79 -12.29 15.12
N PHE A 68 5.98 -13.34 14.33
CA PHE A 68 7.10 -13.46 13.41
C PHE A 68 6.97 -12.50 12.21
N CYS A 69 5.78 -12.36 11.62
CA CYS A 69 5.55 -11.45 10.50
C CYS A 69 5.78 -9.98 10.86
N PHE A 70 5.51 -9.58 12.09
CA PHE A 70 5.79 -8.22 12.57
C PHE A 70 7.18 -8.07 13.18
N GLY A 71 7.62 -9.05 13.96
CA GLY A 71 8.85 -8.97 14.72
C GLY A 71 10.11 -9.15 13.87
N MET A 72 10.10 -10.14 12.97
CA MET A 72 11.31 -10.49 12.19
C MET A 72 11.76 -9.37 11.24
N PRO A 73 10.88 -8.70 10.47
CA PRO A 73 11.29 -7.56 9.65
C PRO A 73 11.92 -6.44 10.49
N ARG A 74 11.38 -6.16 11.68
CA ARG A 74 11.93 -5.15 12.58
C ARG A 74 13.27 -5.56 13.17
N CYS A 75 13.42 -6.82 13.57
CA CYS A 75 14.72 -7.35 14.05
C CYS A 75 15.77 -7.27 12.94
N LEU A 76 15.44 -7.66 11.71
CA LEU A 76 16.34 -7.54 10.56
C LEU A 76 16.72 -6.10 10.27
N GLN A 77 15.74 -5.19 10.27
CA GLN A 77 15.97 -3.76 10.08
C GLN A 77 16.93 -3.21 11.13
N TYR A 78 16.72 -3.56 12.39
CA TYR A 78 17.62 -3.17 13.48
C TYR A 78 19.02 -3.74 13.31
N ALA A 79 19.13 -5.03 12.99
CA ALA A 79 20.40 -5.72 12.83
C ALA A 79 21.23 -5.23 11.61
N THR A 80 20.54 -4.83 10.54
CA THR A 80 21.17 -4.36 9.30
C THR A 80 21.34 -2.84 9.25
N HIS A 81 20.86 -2.11 10.26
CA HIS A 81 20.79 -0.66 10.27
C HIS A 81 20.09 -0.07 9.03
N ALA A 82 19.19 -0.85 8.40
CA ALA A 82 18.45 -0.42 7.24
C ALA A 82 17.54 0.74 7.61
N LYS A 83 17.57 1.82 6.81
CA LYS A 83 16.66 2.95 6.99
C LYS A 83 15.22 2.50 6.70
N ALA A 84 14.30 2.90 7.57
CA ALA A 84 12.88 2.64 7.32
C ALA A 84 12.39 3.46 6.12
N LEU A 85 12.14 2.81 5.00
CA LEU A 85 11.41 3.39 3.86
C LEU A 85 9.92 3.61 4.16
N LEU A 86 9.51 3.41 5.42
CA LEU A 86 8.12 3.19 5.80
C LEU A 86 7.22 4.42 5.64
N SER A 87 7.76 5.62 5.76
CA SER A 87 6.91 6.82 5.79
C SER A 87 6.35 7.20 4.42
N SER A 88 7.15 7.16 3.36
CA SER A 88 6.69 7.54 2.03
C SER A 88 5.69 6.53 1.43
N GLU A 89 5.89 5.22 1.66
CA GLU A 89 4.97 4.20 1.15
C GLU A 89 3.59 4.26 1.79
N LEU A 90 3.51 4.54 3.10
CA LEU A 90 2.25 4.73 3.80
C LEU A 90 1.49 5.97 3.33
N MET A 91 2.21 6.94 2.77
CA MET A 91 1.64 8.19 2.28
C MET A 91 1.07 8.08 0.85
N SER A 92 1.21 6.95 0.16
CA SER A 92 0.73 6.76 -1.22
C SER A 92 -0.73 7.19 -1.39
N VAL A 93 -1.66 6.62 -0.63
CA VAL A 93 -3.08 6.93 -0.72
C VAL A 93 -3.40 8.34 -0.22
N PRO A 94 -2.95 8.77 0.98
CA PRO A 94 -3.20 10.12 1.45
C PRO A 94 -2.68 11.22 0.51
N CYS A 95 -1.50 11.05 -0.08
CA CYS A 95 -0.96 12.00 -1.06
C CYS A 95 -1.81 12.04 -2.32
N GLN A 96 -2.21 10.88 -2.86
CA GLN A 96 -3.09 10.82 -4.02
C GLN A 96 -4.43 11.52 -3.79
N GLN A 97 -4.99 11.39 -2.59
CA GLN A 97 -6.26 12.02 -2.24
C GLN A 97 -6.17 13.54 -2.22
N LEU A 98 -5.13 14.09 -1.58
CA LEU A 98 -4.93 15.55 -1.57
C LEU A 98 -4.57 16.09 -2.97
N MET A 99 -3.66 15.44 -3.70
CA MET A 99 -3.31 15.87 -5.05
C MET A 99 -4.50 15.80 -6.01
N ARG A 100 -5.36 14.75 -5.91
CA ARG A 100 -6.59 14.68 -6.70
C ARG A 100 -7.54 15.82 -6.36
N THR A 101 -7.66 16.16 -5.08
CA THR A 101 -8.49 17.30 -4.66
C THR A 101 -8.02 18.57 -5.35
N ALA A 102 -6.73 18.90 -5.27
CA ALA A 102 -6.18 20.07 -5.92
C ALA A 102 -6.27 20.03 -7.47
N ALA A 103 -6.16 18.83 -8.07
CA ALA A 103 -6.15 18.67 -9.52
C ALA A 103 -7.54 18.62 -10.17
N ARG A 104 -8.62 18.33 -9.41
CA ARG A 104 -9.94 17.98 -9.96
C ARG A 104 -11.11 18.73 -9.35
N VAL A 105 -10.90 19.51 -8.30
CA VAL A 105 -11.97 20.28 -7.67
C VAL A 105 -11.88 21.73 -8.10
N ASP A 106 -12.78 22.13 -9.00
CA ASP A 106 -12.81 23.49 -9.57
C ASP A 106 -13.30 24.56 -8.56
N GLU A 107 -13.91 24.12 -7.45
CA GLU A 107 -14.49 24.98 -6.42
C GLU A 107 -13.47 25.41 -5.34
N LEU A 108 -12.22 24.96 -5.43
CA LEU A 108 -11.17 25.38 -4.50
C LEU A 108 -10.83 26.85 -4.73
N THR A 109 -10.69 27.60 -3.63
CA THR A 109 -10.08 28.94 -3.71
C THR A 109 -8.59 28.81 -4.00
N GLU A 110 -7.98 29.88 -4.48
CA GLU A 110 -6.54 29.94 -4.74
C GLU A 110 -5.73 29.62 -3.47
N GLU A 111 -6.16 30.15 -2.32
CA GLU A 111 -5.54 29.88 -1.02
C GLU A 111 -5.64 28.41 -0.61
N GLU A 112 -6.79 27.77 -0.87
CA GLU A 112 -7.00 26.34 -0.58
C GLU A 112 -6.16 25.45 -1.51
N TYR A 113 -6.02 25.84 -2.76
CA TYR A 113 -5.12 25.16 -3.69
C TYR A 113 -3.66 25.26 -3.23
N ASP A 114 -3.22 26.45 -2.85
CA ASP A 114 -1.86 26.73 -2.39
C ASP A 114 -1.56 25.99 -1.07
N GLU A 115 -2.54 25.90 -0.17
CA GLU A 115 -2.42 25.14 1.08
C GLU A 115 -2.11 23.65 0.82
N ILE A 116 -2.74 23.07 -0.19
CA ILE A 116 -2.46 21.68 -0.60
C ILE A 116 -1.13 21.61 -1.35
N ALA A 117 -0.92 22.50 -2.34
CA ALA A 117 0.23 22.49 -3.24
C ALA A 117 1.56 22.66 -2.49
N ALA A 118 1.55 23.38 -1.36
CA ALA A 118 2.73 23.58 -0.51
C ALA A 118 3.31 22.27 0.03
N TRP A 119 2.49 21.21 0.20
CA TRP A 119 2.97 19.90 0.62
C TRP A 119 3.63 19.09 -0.50
N PHE A 120 3.45 19.51 -1.74
CA PHE A 120 3.92 18.81 -2.94
C PHE A 120 4.88 19.65 -3.79
N SER A 121 5.56 20.63 -3.18
CA SER A 121 6.47 21.53 -3.88
C SER A 121 5.86 22.20 -5.12
N GLY A 122 4.56 22.46 -5.10
CA GLY A 122 3.80 22.99 -6.22
C GLY A 122 3.58 22.04 -7.41
N ALA A 123 3.95 20.77 -7.28
CA ALA A 123 3.95 19.80 -8.37
C ALA A 123 2.59 19.09 -8.59
N ILE A 124 1.46 19.77 -8.34
CA ILE A 124 0.11 19.20 -8.54
C ILE A 124 -0.10 18.75 -10.00
N HIS A 125 0.50 19.43 -10.97
CA HIS A 125 0.46 19.06 -12.39
C HIS A 125 1.02 17.65 -12.68
N ARG A 126 1.83 17.09 -11.77
CA ARG A 126 2.37 15.73 -11.86
C ARG A 126 1.42 14.66 -11.32
N TYR A 127 0.23 15.04 -10.88
CA TYR A 127 -0.77 14.08 -10.42
C TYR A 127 -1.10 13.04 -11.49
N ARG A 128 -1.01 11.76 -11.14
CA ARG A 128 -1.39 10.62 -11.97
C ARG A 128 -2.39 9.75 -11.19
N PRO A 129 -3.60 9.51 -11.71
CA PRO A 129 -4.65 8.79 -10.96
C PRO A 129 -4.26 7.37 -10.53
N SER A 130 -3.59 6.63 -11.40
CA SER A 130 -3.24 5.22 -11.21
C SER A 130 -1.83 4.99 -10.66
N TYR A 131 -1.06 6.06 -10.43
CA TYR A 131 0.36 5.95 -10.06
C TYR A 131 0.72 6.94 -8.95
N ALA A 132 1.07 6.41 -7.76
CA ALA A 132 1.29 7.22 -6.56
C ALA A 132 2.72 7.77 -6.42
N ASP A 133 3.70 7.24 -7.15
CA ASP A 133 5.09 7.63 -6.95
C ASP A 133 5.38 9.12 -7.19
N PRO A 134 4.79 9.80 -8.19
CA PRO A 134 4.94 11.24 -8.33
C PRO A 134 4.36 12.03 -7.16
N ALA A 135 3.34 11.48 -6.49
CA ALA A 135 2.70 12.13 -5.34
C ALA A 135 3.50 11.97 -4.05
N LYS A 136 4.02 10.77 -3.78
CA LYS A 136 4.73 10.43 -2.52
C LYS A 136 6.25 10.55 -2.61
N GLY A 137 6.80 10.65 -3.82
CA GLY A 137 8.24 10.71 -4.08
C GLY A 137 8.83 12.08 -3.82
N GLY A 138 9.77 12.51 -4.67
CA GLY A 138 10.51 13.75 -4.47
C GLY A 138 9.71 15.05 -4.42
N ASN A 139 8.41 15.01 -4.73
CA ASN A 139 7.54 16.19 -4.64
C ASN A 139 6.89 16.35 -3.27
N PHE A 140 6.75 15.28 -2.49
CA PHE A 140 6.16 15.34 -1.15
C PHE A 140 7.20 15.84 -0.13
N ASP A 141 6.83 16.86 0.64
CA ASP A 141 7.69 17.40 1.71
C ASP A 141 7.71 16.46 2.92
N LEU A 142 8.49 15.38 2.79
CA LEU A 142 8.67 14.39 3.84
C LEU A 142 9.35 14.97 5.07
N ALA A 143 10.19 15.99 4.92
CA ALA A 143 10.87 16.64 6.04
C ALA A 143 9.87 17.39 6.90
N ARG A 144 9.00 18.19 6.29
CA ARG A 144 7.90 18.90 6.96
C ARG A 144 6.93 17.90 7.60
N TYR A 145 6.56 16.84 6.89
CA TYR A 145 5.69 15.79 7.43
C TYR A 145 6.29 15.12 8.67
N THR A 146 7.59 14.85 8.66
CA THR A 146 8.26 14.22 9.80
C THR A 146 8.32 15.14 11.03
N ALA A 147 8.45 16.46 10.79
CA ALA A 147 8.47 17.45 11.85
C ALA A 147 7.08 17.76 12.42
N HIS A 148 6.07 17.84 11.54
CA HIS A 148 4.71 18.31 11.86
C HIS A 148 3.63 17.42 11.20
N PRO A 149 3.53 16.13 11.56
CA PRO A 149 2.56 15.22 10.96
C PRO A 149 1.11 15.63 11.23
N GLU A 150 0.85 16.31 12.34
CA GLU A 150 -0.47 16.80 12.72
C GLU A 150 -1.04 17.85 11.74
N GLU A 151 -0.18 18.71 11.17
CA GLU A 151 -0.60 19.70 10.17
C GLU A 151 -1.13 18.98 8.92
N TYR A 152 -0.37 17.99 8.44
CA TYR A 152 -0.76 17.21 7.27
C TYR A 152 -2.09 16.47 7.50
N TRP A 153 -2.22 15.78 8.63
CA TRP A 153 -3.44 15.03 8.93
C TRP A 153 -4.65 15.91 9.21
N SER A 154 -4.43 17.12 9.73
CA SER A 154 -5.49 18.13 9.87
C SER A 154 -6.01 18.56 8.50
N LEU A 155 -5.11 18.91 7.59
CA LEU A 155 -5.41 19.26 6.21
C LEU A 155 -6.14 18.12 5.50
N TRP A 156 -5.59 16.91 5.59
CA TRP A 156 -6.19 15.71 4.98
C TRP A 156 -7.62 15.49 5.46
N LYS A 157 -7.88 15.60 6.78
CA LYS A 157 -9.22 15.45 7.36
C LYS A 157 -10.17 16.58 6.93
N LYS A 158 -9.68 17.81 6.81
CA LYS A 158 -10.45 18.97 6.33
C LYS A 158 -11.06 18.66 4.97
N TYR A 159 -10.24 18.24 4.03
CA TYR A 159 -10.68 17.96 2.65
C TYR A 159 -11.40 16.60 2.51
N ALA A 160 -11.06 15.60 3.30
CA ALA A 160 -11.80 14.34 3.33
C ALA A 160 -13.27 14.52 3.73
N LYS A 161 -13.54 15.42 4.69
CA LYS A 161 -14.91 15.76 5.11
C LYS A 161 -15.67 16.56 4.06
N ARG A 162 -14.98 17.47 3.36
CA ARG A 162 -15.60 18.36 2.37
C ARG A 162 -15.82 17.65 1.04
N TYR A 163 -14.88 16.81 0.61
CA TYR A 163 -14.90 16.13 -0.69
C TYR A 163 -14.74 14.61 -0.55
N PRO A 164 -15.59 13.90 0.19
CA PRO A 164 -15.42 12.47 0.45
C PRO A 164 -15.43 11.62 -0.81
N ARG A 165 -16.22 12.03 -1.82
CA ARG A 165 -16.28 11.34 -3.11
C ARG A 165 -14.93 11.37 -3.83
N VAL A 166 -14.26 12.52 -3.85
CA VAL A 166 -12.94 12.68 -4.49
C VAL A 166 -11.90 11.76 -3.84
N TYR A 167 -11.98 11.59 -2.51
CA TYR A 167 -11.10 10.71 -1.75
C TYR A 167 -11.32 9.24 -2.06
N ILE A 168 -12.59 8.83 -2.19
CA ILE A 168 -12.96 7.46 -2.60
C ILE A 168 -12.49 7.19 -4.03
N GLU A 169 -12.75 8.12 -4.95
CA GLU A 169 -12.31 8.01 -6.34
C GLU A 169 -10.78 7.94 -6.46
N ALA A 170 -10.03 8.73 -5.66
CA ALA A 170 -8.57 8.66 -5.63
C ALA A 170 -8.06 7.29 -5.20
N PHE A 171 -8.69 6.70 -4.18
CA PHE A 171 -8.35 5.35 -3.72
C PHE A 171 -8.58 4.30 -4.82
N PHE A 172 -9.76 4.29 -5.44
CA PHE A 172 -10.07 3.34 -6.50
C PHE A 172 -9.21 3.56 -7.76
N ALA A 173 -8.94 4.79 -8.13
CA ALA A 173 -8.06 5.10 -9.25
C ALA A 173 -6.62 4.60 -9.01
N ASN A 174 -6.10 4.76 -7.79
CA ASN A 174 -4.79 4.24 -7.42
C ASN A 174 -4.70 2.70 -7.40
N CYS A 175 -5.85 2.03 -7.25
CA CYS A 175 -5.95 0.57 -7.29
C CYS A 175 -6.44 0.04 -8.65
N MET A 176 -6.56 0.88 -9.68
CA MET A 176 -7.22 0.54 -10.94
C MET A 176 -6.59 -0.67 -11.63
N GLY A 177 -5.26 -0.78 -11.64
CA GLY A 177 -4.56 -1.94 -12.20
C GLY A 177 -4.85 -3.28 -11.51
N ILE A 178 -5.47 -3.27 -10.31
CA ILE A 178 -5.91 -4.49 -9.62
C ILE A 178 -7.33 -4.89 -10.05
N TRP A 179 -8.20 -3.90 -10.29
CA TRP A 179 -9.62 -4.10 -10.55
C TRP A 179 -9.96 -4.18 -12.03
N TYR A 180 -9.13 -3.56 -12.88
CA TYR A 180 -9.37 -3.45 -14.31
C TYR A 180 -8.21 -4.12 -15.07
N PRO A 181 -8.35 -5.39 -15.47
CA PRO A 181 -7.26 -6.17 -16.07
C PRO A 181 -6.80 -5.63 -17.43
N ASP A 182 -7.64 -4.86 -18.12
CA ASP A 182 -7.30 -4.23 -19.40
C ASP A 182 -6.66 -2.85 -19.24
N ASP A 183 -6.35 -2.44 -18.00
CA ASP A 183 -5.67 -1.18 -17.73
C ASP A 183 -4.20 -1.27 -18.14
N THR A 184 -3.91 -0.70 -19.30
CA THR A 184 -2.54 -0.56 -19.82
C THR A 184 -1.86 0.71 -19.32
N THR A 185 -2.52 1.53 -18.50
CA THR A 185 -1.94 2.80 -18.01
C THR A 185 -0.69 2.61 -17.17
N HIS A 186 -0.54 1.47 -16.51
CA HIS A 186 0.71 1.14 -15.82
C HIS A 186 1.89 0.92 -16.80
N ALA A 187 1.63 0.41 -17.99
CA ALA A 187 2.67 0.29 -19.02
C ALA A 187 3.05 1.67 -19.62
N HIS A 188 2.09 2.60 -19.65
CA HIS A 188 2.29 3.97 -20.13
C HIS A 188 2.84 4.94 -19.07
N THR A 189 2.81 4.59 -17.79
CA THR A 189 3.29 5.43 -16.69
C THR A 189 4.74 5.17 -16.30
N MET A 190 5.39 4.21 -16.89
CA MET A 190 6.84 4.19 -16.89
C MET A 190 7.28 5.36 -17.79
N ASP A 191 7.67 6.44 -17.16
CA ASP A 191 8.24 7.59 -17.85
C ASP A 191 9.53 7.10 -18.52
N THR A 192 9.42 6.78 -19.80
CA THR A 192 10.54 6.23 -20.59
C THR A 192 11.69 7.23 -20.64
N GLU A 193 11.42 8.54 -20.52
CA GLU A 193 12.46 9.55 -20.50
C GLU A 193 13.37 9.46 -19.26
N GLU A 194 12.84 9.06 -18.11
CA GLU A 194 13.64 8.91 -16.88
C GLU A 194 14.39 7.56 -16.85
N TRP A 195 13.91 6.55 -17.60
CA TRP A 195 14.47 5.20 -17.66
C TRP A 195 15.26 4.90 -18.95
N ASP A 196 15.23 5.79 -19.95
CA ASP A 196 15.90 5.64 -21.23
C ASP A 196 17.41 5.39 -21.11
N ASN A 197 18.01 5.80 -20.01
CA ASN A 197 19.44 5.61 -19.78
C ASN A 197 19.79 4.36 -18.97
N VAL A 198 18.81 3.65 -18.37
CA VAL A 198 19.12 2.59 -17.41
C VAL A 198 18.62 1.20 -17.82
N TYR A 199 17.39 1.03 -18.30
CA TYR A 199 16.83 -0.31 -18.43
C TYR A 199 16.18 -0.66 -19.76
N LEU A 200 15.59 0.25 -20.47
CA LEU A 200 14.85 -0.08 -21.66
C LEU A 200 14.95 1.06 -22.67
N LYS A 201 15.77 0.89 -23.65
CA LYS A 201 15.51 1.49 -24.97
C LYS A 201 14.28 0.78 -25.54
N THR A 202 13.16 0.93 -24.88
CA THR A 202 11.95 0.18 -25.17
C THR A 202 10.91 1.05 -25.84
N GLY A 203 11.31 1.81 -26.82
CA GLY A 203 10.36 2.32 -27.78
C GLY A 203 9.41 1.28 -28.38
N ASN A 204 9.48 0.01 -27.93
CA ASN A 204 8.77 -1.11 -28.53
C ASN A 204 7.85 -1.89 -27.58
N ILE A 205 7.56 -1.38 -26.38
CA ILE A 205 6.58 -2.05 -25.49
C ILE A 205 5.19 -1.40 -25.58
N VAL A 206 5.04 -0.31 -26.29
CA VAL A 206 3.73 0.26 -26.59
C VAL A 206 3.30 -0.28 -27.96
N PRO A 207 2.32 -1.19 -28.07
CA PRO A 207 1.66 -1.44 -29.34
C PRO A 207 0.99 -0.14 -29.79
N GLU A 208 1.23 0.25 -31.02
CA GLU A 208 0.51 1.33 -31.70
C GLU A 208 -0.99 1.12 -31.68
#